data_b6d2a16647aa2e2487b8fcc81e0b15df
#
_entry.id   b6d2a16647aa2e2487b8fcc81e0b15df
#
_cell.length_a   1.000
_cell.length_b   1.000
_cell.length_c   1.000
_cell.angle_alpha   90.00
_cell.angle_beta   90.00
_cell.angle_gamma   90.00
#
_symmetry.space_group_name_H-M   'P 1'
#
loop_
_entity.id
_entity.type
_entity.pdbx_description
1 polymer ?
#
loop_
_entity_poly.entity_id
_entity_poly.type
_entity_poly.pdbx_seq_one_letter_code
_entity_poly.pdbx_strand_id
1 'polypeptide(L)'
;MSGYVGRLAPSPTGALHLGNVRTFAIAWLRARSLGGKMIMRMEDLDHPRDKPGAAAQAIDDLRWLGFDWDEEFVQSERRPFYRTVLAKLDAYPCVCSRRDVESAQSAPHSGEQLFYPGTCRGRFRSWEEAAEACAPRIPCWRFRVPPDTTVSFDDAFAGHVTQDVSATLGDFPLARDPDGAGYTLAATADDLDMGVTEVVRGDDLLPATPPQILIARAIGREPPSYCHVPLVVGPDGRRLAKRHGDTRIAAFRAAGVSPEKVIGWIAYTCGLSADDYPVSLADLVGRFSLAAIPHTAVVISSLPFA
;
A
#
# COMPACT_ATOMS: atom_id res chain seq x y z
N MET A 1 -15.96 18.70 -13.30
CA MET A 1 -14.73 17.87 -13.23
C MET A 1 -14.62 17.41 -11.78
N SER A 2 -14.60 16.10 -11.52
CA SER A 2 -14.32 15.60 -10.18
C SER A 2 -12.90 16.07 -9.80
N GLY A 3 -12.78 16.78 -8.68
CA GLY A 3 -11.49 17.25 -8.17
C GLY A 3 -10.56 16.07 -7.89
N TYR A 4 -9.26 16.33 -7.75
CA TYR A 4 -8.28 15.33 -7.34
C TYR A 4 -8.58 14.83 -5.91
N VAL A 5 -8.53 13.52 -5.69
CA VAL A 5 -8.67 12.88 -4.39
C VAL A 5 -7.50 11.89 -4.20
N GLY A 6 -6.63 12.21 -3.25
CA GLY A 6 -5.54 11.33 -2.81
C GLY A 6 -5.84 10.71 -1.45
N ARG A 7 -4.96 9.80 -1.00
CA ARG A 7 -5.07 9.21 0.34
C ARG A 7 -3.71 8.99 1.02
N LEU A 8 -3.70 9.14 2.34
CA LEU A 8 -2.69 8.63 3.26
C LEU A 8 -3.23 7.34 3.87
N ALA A 9 -2.49 6.25 3.76
CA ALA A 9 -2.96 4.93 4.15
C ALA A 9 -1.94 4.23 5.08
N PRO A 10 -1.73 4.73 6.31
CA PRO A 10 -0.84 4.10 7.27
C PRO A 10 -1.45 2.81 7.82
N SER A 11 -0.60 1.77 7.99
CA SER A 11 -0.95 0.54 8.71
C SER A 11 -0.36 0.59 10.13
N PRO A 12 -1.12 0.27 11.18
CA PRO A 12 -0.68 0.36 12.59
C PRO A 12 0.21 -0.82 13.02
N THR A 13 0.95 -1.41 12.08
CA THR A 13 1.84 -2.55 12.34
C THR A 13 3.18 -2.13 12.97
N GLY A 14 3.46 -0.83 13.03
CA GLY A 14 4.66 -0.25 13.62
C GLY A 14 4.65 1.27 13.59
N ALA A 15 5.70 1.87 14.18
CA ALA A 15 5.88 3.32 14.13
C ALA A 15 6.22 3.78 12.71
N LEU A 16 5.76 4.96 12.34
CA LEU A 16 6.14 5.60 11.08
C LEU A 16 7.65 5.87 11.06
N HIS A 17 8.26 5.63 9.91
CA HIS A 17 9.67 5.90 9.66
C HIS A 17 9.83 6.84 8.45
N LEU A 18 11.02 7.39 8.26
CA LEU A 18 11.32 8.36 7.19
C LEU A 18 10.82 7.91 5.80
N GLY A 19 10.95 6.62 5.48
CA GLY A 19 10.48 6.09 4.19
C GLY A 19 8.97 6.20 4.01
N ASN A 20 8.17 5.89 5.05
CA ASN A 20 6.72 6.06 5.00
C ASN A 20 6.35 7.53 4.81
N VAL A 21 6.96 8.40 5.63
CA VAL A 21 6.62 9.82 5.65
C VAL A 21 7.02 10.51 4.35
N ARG A 22 8.15 10.13 3.73
CA ARG A 22 8.53 10.65 2.41
C ARG A 22 7.47 10.31 1.35
N THR A 23 7.01 9.06 1.31
CA THR A 23 5.95 8.65 0.37
C THR A 23 4.63 9.38 0.65
N PHE A 24 4.27 9.54 1.93
CA PHE A 24 3.08 10.30 2.33
C PHE A 24 3.21 11.79 1.98
N ALA A 25 4.40 12.39 2.14
CA ALA A 25 4.64 13.77 1.75
C ALA A 25 4.44 13.97 0.24
N ILE A 26 4.94 13.05 -0.59
CA ILE A 26 4.71 13.09 -2.04
C ILE A 26 3.21 13.01 -2.36
N ALA A 27 2.48 12.07 -1.74
CA ALA A 27 1.04 11.90 -1.94
C ALA A 27 0.26 13.16 -1.51
N TRP A 28 0.59 13.72 -0.35
CA TRP A 28 -0.04 14.91 0.19
C TRP A 28 0.25 16.16 -0.65
N LEU A 29 1.52 16.38 -1.00
CA LEU A 29 1.94 17.50 -1.84
C LEU A 29 1.30 17.42 -3.23
N ARG A 30 1.21 16.23 -3.81
CA ARG A 30 0.52 15.98 -5.08
C ARG A 30 -0.94 16.42 -5.01
N ALA A 31 -1.67 16.02 -3.96
CA ALA A 31 -3.05 16.39 -3.78
C ALA A 31 -3.21 17.91 -3.54
N ARG A 32 -2.46 18.47 -2.61
CA ARG A 32 -2.59 19.89 -2.24
C ARG A 32 -2.14 20.84 -3.38
N SER A 33 -1.10 20.48 -4.15
CA SER A 33 -0.67 21.28 -5.30
C SER A 33 -1.69 21.33 -6.43
N LEU A 34 -2.58 20.34 -6.49
CA LEU A 34 -3.70 20.28 -7.45
C LEU A 34 -5.01 20.84 -6.86
N GLY A 35 -4.98 21.43 -5.65
CA GLY A 35 -6.18 21.89 -4.95
C GLY A 35 -7.16 20.77 -4.61
N GLY A 36 -6.64 19.53 -4.48
CA GLY A 36 -7.42 18.32 -4.26
C GLY A 36 -7.66 18.00 -2.79
N LYS A 37 -8.52 17.00 -2.55
CA LYS A 37 -8.80 16.42 -1.24
C LYS A 37 -7.75 15.38 -0.86
N MET A 38 -7.53 15.22 0.46
CA MET A 38 -6.73 14.18 1.06
C MET A 38 -7.56 13.38 2.05
N ILE A 39 -7.58 12.06 1.89
CA ILE A 39 -8.25 11.13 2.80
C ILE A 39 -7.19 10.47 3.70
N MET A 40 -7.45 10.40 4.99
CA MET A 40 -6.74 9.52 5.92
C MET A 40 -7.49 8.19 6.03
N ARG A 41 -6.83 7.09 5.71
CA ARG A 41 -7.38 5.74 5.88
C ARG A 41 -6.46 4.89 6.72
N MET A 42 -6.86 4.60 7.96
CA MET A 42 -6.12 3.68 8.82
C MET A 42 -6.34 2.24 8.35
N GLU A 43 -5.27 1.56 7.92
CA GLU A 43 -5.31 0.20 7.39
C GLU A 43 -4.99 -0.82 8.50
N ASP A 44 -5.97 -1.09 9.37
CA ASP A 44 -5.89 -1.89 10.60
C ASP A 44 -6.55 -3.28 10.48
N LEU A 45 -6.57 -3.87 9.28
CA LEU A 45 -7.17 -5.21 9.07
C LEU A 45 -6.25 -6.38 9.47
N ASP A 46 -4.95 -6.16 9.60
CA ASP A 46 -3.97 -7.21 9.95
C ASP A 46 -3.74 -7.28 11.48
N HIS A 47 -4.82 -7.49 12.22
CA HIS A 47 -4.83 -7.49 13.70
C HIS A 47 -3.69 -8.21 14.41
N PRO A 48 -3.15 -9.36 13.93
CA PRO A 48 -2.03 -10.01 14.61
C PRO A 48 -0.73 -9.20 14.59
N ARG A 49 -0.64 -8.20 13.70
CA ARG A 49 0.53 -7.33 13.57
C ARG A 49 0.31 -5.94 14.14
N ASP A 50 -0.94 -5.58 14.45
CA ASP A 50 -1.27 -4.27 15.00
C ASP A 50 -0.69 -4.13 16.41
N LYS A 51 -0.07 -2.99 16.66
CA LYS A 51 0.48 -2.68 17.98
C LYS A 51 -0.45 -1.73 18.71
N PRO A 52 -0.78 -2.01 19.98
CA PRO A 52 -1.57 -1.08 20.78
C PRO A 52 -1.00 0.34 20.72
N GLY A 53 -1.85 1.32 20.41
CA GLY A 53 -1.48 2.73 20.32
C GLY A 53 -0.78 3.14 19.01
N ALA A 54 -0.40 2.22 18.12
CA ALA A 54 0.34 2.57 16.91
C ALA A 54 -0.49 3.41 15.93
N ALA A 55 -1.81 3.20 15.85
CA ALA A 55 -2.69 4.03 15.03
C ALA A 55 -2.72 5.48 15.51
N ALA A 56 -2.96 5.69 16.81
CA ALA A 56 -2.94 7.03 17.41
C ALA A 56 -1.57 7.71 17.26
N GLN A 57 -0.49 6.97 17.46
CA GLN A 57 0.87 7.48 17.27
C GLN A 57 1.14 7.89 15.83
N ALA A 58 0.67 7.11 14.84
CA ALA A 58 0.84 7.45 13.43
C ALA A 58 0.10 8.75 13.07
N ILE A 59 -1.12 8.94 13.57
CA ILE A 59 -1.90 10.17 13.41
C ILE A 59 -1.19 11.36 14.07
N ASP A 60 -0.71 11.19 15.31
CA ASP A 60 0.01 12.25 16.04
C ASP A 60 1.32 12.65 15.34
N ASP A 61 2.11 11.66 14.88
CA ASP A 61 3.34 11.90 14.14
C ASP A 61 3.08 12.65 12.82
N LEU A 62 2.03 12.29 12.07
CA LEU A 62 1.66 12.97 10.83
C LEU A 62 1.21 14.41 11.08
N ARG A 63 0.36 14.64 12.10
CA ARG A 63 -0.07 16.00 12.48
C ARG A 63 1.11 16.86 12.94
N TRP A 64 2.02 16.27 13.71
CA TRP A 64 3.24 16.96 14.15
C TRP A 64 4.12 17.39 12.96
N LEU A 65 4.17 16.60 11.87
CA LEU A 65 4.88 16.94 10.65
C LEU A 65 4.15 17.95 9.75
N GLY A 66 2.93 18.38 10.11
CA GLY A 66 2.14 19.34 9.36
C GLY A 66 1.21 18.75 8.31
N PHE A 67 0.97 17.42 8.33
CA PHE A 67 -0.05 16.81 7.48
C PHE A 67 -1.45 17.13 7.98
N ASP A 68 -2.34 17.40 7.06
CA ASP A 68 -3.78 17.49 7.27
C ASP A 68 -4.52 16.57 6.30
N TRP A 69 -5.81 16.36 6.58
CA TRP A 69 -6.72 15.60 5.71
C TRP A 69 -8.15 16.07 5.88
N ASP A 70 -8.97 15.82 4.86
CA ASP A 70 -10.34 16.31 4.79
C ASP A 70 -11.35 15.30 5.36
N GLU A 71 -11.02 13.99 5.28
CA GLU A 71 -11.86 12.90 5.75
C GLU A 71 -10.98 11.81 6.38
N GLU A 72 -11.54 11.06 7.35
CA GLU A 72 -10.83 9.99 8.06
C GLU A 72 -11.68 8.72 8.09
N PHE A 73 -11.04 7.57 7.80
CA PHE A 73 -11.67 6.25 7.79
C PHE A 73 -10.78 5.21 8.47
N VAL A 74 -11.43 4.21 9.08
CA VAL A 74 -10.76 3.06 9.72
C VAL A 74 -11.25 1.79 9.05
N GLN A 75 -10.35 0.97 8.52
CA GLN A 75 -10.72 -0.20 7.72
C GLN A 75 -11.46 -1.28 8.54
N SER A 76 -11.09 -1.48 9.80
CA SER A 76 -11.78 -2.46 10.65
C SER A 76 -13.28 -2.18 10.83
N GLU A 77 -13.71 -0.93 10.74
CA GLU A 77 -15.12 -0.52 10.82
C GLU A 77 -15.88 -0.80 9.50
N ARG A 78 -15.18 -1.08 8.41
CA ARG A 78 -15.74 -1.25 7.08
C ARG A 78 -15.90 -2.71 6.63
N ARG A 79 -15.66 -3.69 7.50
CA ARG A 79 -15.80 -5.13 7.20
C ARG A 79 -17.14 -5.51 6.54
N PRO A 80 -18.31 -5.02 6.97
CA PRO A 80 -19.57 -5.30 6.28
C PRO A 80 -19.59 -4.87 4.82
N PHE A 81 -18.96 -3.73 4.51
CA PHE A 81 -18.80 -3.23 3.14
C PHE A 81 -17.93 -4.17 2.29
N TYR A 82 -16.77 -4.59 2.80
CA TYR A 82 -15.89 -5.52 2.07
C TYR A 82 -16.57 -6.85 1.75
N ARG A 83 -17.41 -7.35 2.65
CA ARG A 83 -18.23 -8.55 2.40
C ARG A 83 -19.17 -8.34 1.21
N THR A 84 -19.79 -7.17 1.06
CA THR A 84 -20.66 -6.87 -0.09
C THR A 84 -19.87 -6.77 -1.39
N VAL A 85 -18.63 -6.34 -1.34
CA VAL A 85 -17.73 -6.31 -2.51
C VAL A 85 -17.27 -7.72 -2.87
N LEU A 86 -16.82 -8.51 -1.87
CA LEU A 86 -16.41 -9.92 -2.06
C LEU A 86 -17.51 -10.76 -2.73
N ALA A 87 -18.78 -10.57 -2.31
CA ALA A 87 -19.91 -11.27 -2.86
C ALA A 87 -20.19 -10.99 -4.36
N LYS A 88 -19.62 -9.93 -4.92
CA LYS A 88 -19.73 -9.58 -6.35
C LYS A 88 -18.61 -10.18 -7.20
N LEU A 89 -17.60 -10.77 -6.58
CA LEU A 89 -16.41 -11.28 -7.26
C LEU A 89 -16.55 -12.78 -7.53
N ASP A 90 -15.98 -13.24 -8.65
CA ASP A 90 -15.78 -14.67 -8.87
C ASP A 90 -14.66 -15.16 -7.96
N ALA A 91 -15.05 -15.54 -6.76
CA ALA A 91 -14.14 -15.97 -5.70
C ALA A 91 -14.50 -17.38 -5.21
N TYR A 92 -13.52 -18.12 -4.78
CA TYR A 92 -13.68 -19.46 -4.24
C TYR A 92 -12.80 -19.69 -2.99
N PRO A 93 -13.21 -20.58 -2.07
CA PRO A 93 -12.44 -20.88 -0.88
C PRO A 93 -11.22 -21.75 -1.21
N CYS A 94 -10.08 -21.45 -0.58
CA CYS A 94 -8.81 -22.12 -0.77
C CYS A 94 -8.15 -22.43 0.59
N VAL A 95 -7.67 -23.67 0.73
CA VAL A 95 -7.03 -24.18 1.94
C VAL A 95 -5.49 -24.21 1.86
N CYS A 96 -4.91 -23.83 0.71
CA CYS A 96 -3.47 -23.83 0.51
C CYS A 96 -2.80 -22.76 1.38
N SER A 97 -1.81 -23.16 2.16
CA SER A 97 -0.89 -22.24 2.82
C SER A 97 0.11 -21.66 1.82
N ARG A 98 0.85 -20.62 2.24
CA ARG A 98 1.95 -20.08 1.44
C ARG A 98 2.99 -21.16 1.10
N ARG A 99 3.30 -22.05 2.05
CA ARG A 99 4.22 -23.17 1.84
C ARG A 99 3.73 -24.17 0.80
N ASP A 100 2.42 -24.45 0.79
CA ASP A 100 1.83 -25.35 -0.21
C ASP A 100 2.00 -24.77 -1.63
N VAL A 101 1.82 -23.44 -1.77
CA VAL A 101 2.02 -22.73 -3.04
C VAL A 101 3.50 -22.71 -3.43
N GLU A 102 4.40 -22.40 -2.50
CA GLU A 102 5.86 -22.42 -2.71
C GLU A 102 6.35 -23.81 -3.14
N SER A 103 5.85 -24.88 -2.48
CA SER A 103 6.24 -26.25 -2.77
C SER A 103 5.73 -26.75 -4.14
N ALA A 104 4.65 -26.16 -4.65
CA ALA A 104 4.11 -26.50 -5.97
C ALA A 104 4.89 -25.84 -7.12
N GLN A 105 5.77 -24.90 -6.84
CA GLN A 105 6.65 -24.26 -7.82
C GLN A 105 7.97 -25.01 -7.90
N SER A 106 8.37 -25.44 -9.10
CA SER A 106 9.69 -26.02 -9.35
C SER A 106 10.76 -24.93 -9.23
N ALA A 107 11.44 -24.85 -8.08
CA ALA A 107 12.55 -23.93 -7.79
C ALA A 107 12.21 -22.42 -7.92
N PRO A 108 11.47 -21.82 -6.99
CA PRO A 108 11.25 -20.38 -7.00
C PRO A 108 12.56 -19.66 -6.67
N HIS A 109 12.94 -18.67 -7.50
CA HIS A 109 14.02 -17.76 -7.15
C HIS A 109 13.55 -16.84 -6.01
N SER A 110 14.42 -16.57 -5.04
CA SER A 110 14.11 -15.68 -3.91
C SER A 110 13.76 -14.27 -4.42
N GLY A 111 12.51 -13.83 -4.23
CA GLY A 111 12.01 -12.52 -4.64
C GLY A 111 10.99 -12.55 -5.77
N GLU A 112 10.75 -13.69 -6.42
CA GLU A 112 9.69 -13.80 -7.42
C GLU A 112 8.29 -13.87 -6.80
N GLN A 113 7.32 -13.33 -7.52
CA GLN A 113 5.92 -13.39 -7.15
C GLN A 113 5.44 -14.84 -7.17
N LEU A 114 4.79 -15.30 -6.10
CA LEU A 114 4.31 -16.68 -6.02
C LEU A 114 3.14 -16.90 -6.99
N PHE A 115 3.33 -17.81 -7.95
CA PHE A 115 2.27 -18.26 -8.84
C PHE A 115 1.36 -19.28 -8.15
N TYR A 116 0.05 -19.09 -8.25
CA TYR A 116 -0.92 -20.06 -7.74
C TYR A 116 -1.63 -20.82 -8.89
N PRO A 117 -1.44 -22.14 -9.00
CA PRO A 117 -1.91 -22.93 -10.15
C PRO A 117 -3.41 -23.28 -10.12
N GLY A 118 -4.19 -22.72 -9.19
CA GLY A 118 -5.62 -23.02 -9.12
C GLY A 118 -5.98 -24.33 -8.40
N THR A 119 -5.11 -24.88 -7.56
CA THR A 119 -5.27 -26.20 -6.88
C THR A 119 -6.62 -26.40 -6.19
N CYS A 120 -7.24 -25.34 -5.67
CA CYS A 120 -8.53 -25.41 -4.99
C CYS A 120 -9.72 -24.97 -5.85
N ARG A 121 -9.53 -24.64 -7.12
CA ARG A 121 -10.64 -24.29 -8.04
C ARG A 121 -11.66 -25.42 -8.08
N GLY A 122 -12.92 -25.11 -7.73
CA GLY A 122 -14.02 -26.09 -7.76
C GLY A 122 -13.91 -27.24 -6.76
N ARG A 123 -12.95 -27.21 -5.84
CA ARG A 123 -12.74 -28.25 -4.83
C ARG A 123 -13.75 -28.18 -3.69
N PHE A 124 -14.15 -26.97 -3.30
CA PHE A 124 -15.07 -26.72 -2.19
C PHE A 124 -16.28 -25.95 -2.69
N ARG A 125 -17.47 -26.31 -2.19
CA ARG A 125 -18.74 -25.66 -2.53
C ARG A 125 -19.01 -24.43 -1.66
N SER A 126 -18.44 -24.40 -0.44
CA SER A 126 -18.62 -23.31 0.51
C SER A 126 -17.35 -23.05 1.34
N TRP A 127 -17.37 -21.94 2.03
CA TRP A 127 -16.31 -21.60 3.00
C TRP A 127 -16.26 -22.61 4.15
N GLU A 128 -17.42 -23.06 4.66
CA GLU A 128 -17.55 -23.99 5.77
C GLU A 128 -16.93 -25.34 5.42
N GLU A 129 -17.20 -25.87 4.22
CA GLU A 129 -16.57 -27.11 3.73
C GLU A 129 -15.05 -26.99 3.67
N ALA A 130 -14.54 -25.87 3.22
CA ALA A 130 -13.10 -25.60 3.19
C ALA A 130 -12.51 -25.45 4.61
N ALA A 131 -13.25 -24.81 5.51
CA ALA A 131 -12.82 -24.63 6.91
C ALA A 131 -12.72 -25.96 7.66
N GLU A 132 -13.71 -26.86 7.49
CA GLU A 132 -13.65 -28.21 8.03
C GLU A 132 -12.45 -29.00 7.47
N ALA A 133 -12.20 -28.88 6.17
CA ALA A 133 -11.12 -29.60 5.50
C ALA A 133 -9.70 -29.14 5.90
N CYS A 134 -9.54 -27.96 6.46
CA CYS A 134 -8.23 -27.44 6.85
C CYS A 134 -8.06 -27.12 8.34
N ALA A 135 -9.05 -27.42 9.18
CA ALA A 135 -8.97 -27.18 10.61
C ALA A 135 -7.67 -27.73 11.24
N PRO A 136 -7.02 -27.04 12.18
CA PRO A 136 -7.44 -25.76 12.79
C PRO A 136 -7.05 -24.50 11.98
N ARG A 137 -6.55 -24.63 10.75
CA ARG A 137 -6.24 -23.49 9.87
C ARG A 137 -7.53 -22.85 9.37
N ILE A 138 -7.41 -21.60 8.93
CA ILE A 138 -8.51 -20.83 8.32
C ILE A 138 -8.27 -20.78 6.81
N PRO A 139 -9.29 -21.05 5.97
CA PRO A 139 -9.16 -20.91 4.51
C PRO A 139 -8.97 -19.43 4.11
N CYS A 140 -8.73 -19.20 2.84
CA CYS A 140 -8.80 -17.86 2.26
C CYS A 140 -9.72 -17.85 1.04
N TRP A 141 -10.37 -16.72 0.78
CA TRP A 141 -10.99 -16.47 -0.51
C TRP A 141 -9.92 -16.12 -1.53
N ARG A 142 -10.01 -16.72 -2.74
CA ARG A 142 -9.19 -16.34 -3.88
C ARG A 142 -10.05 -15.84 -5.02
N PHE A 143 -9.57 -14.78 -5.65
CA PHE A 143 -10.10 -14.29 -6.92
C PHE A 143 -9.73 -15.29 -8.02
N ARG A 144 -10.72 -15.70 -8.84
CA ARG A 144 -10.50 -16.53 -10.01
C ARG A 144 -10.03 -15.63 -11.16
N VAL A 145 -8.77 -15.74 -11.54
CA VAL A 145 -8.24 -15.04 -12.69
C VAL A 145 -8.67 -15.80 -13.96
N PRO A 146 -9.37 -15.13 -14.90
CA PRO A 146 -9.68 -15.77 -16.19
C PRO A 146 -8.39 -16.17 -16.94
N PRO A 147 -8.44 -17.20 -17.80
CA PRO A 147 -7.29 -17.53 -18.65
C PRO A 147 -6.93 -16.33 -19.57
N ASP A 148 -5.68 -16.29 -19.99
CA ASP A 148 -5.14 -15.28 -20.92
C ASP A 148 -5.38 -13.82 -20.46
N THR A 149 -5.39 -13.61 -19.14
CA THR A 149 -5.63 -12.29 -18.53
C THR A 149 -4.35 -11.47 -18.46
N THR A 150 -4.24 -10.48 -19.31
CA THR A 150 -3.19 -9.44 -19.27
C THR A 150 -3.77 -8.12 -18.78
N VAL A 151 -3.06 -7.46 -17.87
CA VAL A 151 -3.39 -6.11 -17.38
C VAL A 151 -2.31 -5.15 -17.82
N SER A 152 -2.72 -4.08 -18.50
CA SER A 152 -1.85 -2.96 -18.84
C SER A 152 -2.42 -1.66 -18.25
N PHE A 153 -1.54 -0.80 -17.77
CA PHE A 153 -1.87 0.52 -17.25
C PHE A 153 -0.66 1.45 -17.36
N ASP A 154 -0.93 2.75 -17.37
CA ASP A 154 0.12 3.77 -17.33
C ASP A 154 0.28 4.26 -15.89
N ASP A 155 1.48 4.12 -15.36
CA ASP A 155 1.87 4.66 -14.07
C ASP A 155 2.55 6.00 -14.26
N ALA A 156 2.17 7.00 -13.47
CA ALA A 156 2.70 8.36 -13.63
C ALA A 156 4.21 8.47 -13.38
N PHE A 157 4.82 7.46 -12.74
CA PHE A 157 6.24 7.44 -12.42
C PHE A 157 6.99 6.26 -13.04
N ALA A 158 6.44 5.05 -12.96
CA ALA A 158 7.05 3.84 -13.54
C ALA A 158 6.84 3.71 -15.06
N GLY A 159 5.96 4.55 -15.66
CA GLY A 159 5.64 4.48 -17.08
C GLY A 159 4.64 3.37 -17.42
N HIS A 160 4.70 2.87 -18.66
CA HIS A 160 3.79 1.82 -19.12
C HIS A 160 4.14 0.47 -18.50
N VAL A 161 3.17 -0.15 -17.82
CA VAL A 161 3.31 -1.45 -17.16
C VAL A 161 2.35 -2.45 -17.79
N THR A 162 2.86 -3.64 -18.14
CA THR A 162 2.04 -4.75 -18.63
C THR A 162 2.42 -6.02 -17.89
N GLN A 163 1.43 -6.75 -17.39
CA GLN A 163 1.60 -8.03 -16.71
C GLN A 163 0.59 -9.06 -17.21
N ASP A 164 1.05 -10.22 -17.62
CA ASP A 164 0.21 -11.40 -17.77
C ASP A 164 -0.07 -11.98 -16.39
N VAL A 165 -1.23 -11.61 -15.81
CA VAL A 165 -1.61 -12.01 -14.45
C VAL A 165 -1.90 -13.50 -14.39
N SER A 166 -2.47 -14.08 -15.46
CA SER A 166 -2.79 -15.50 -15.53
C SER A 166 -1.55 -16.38 -15.50
N ALA A 167 -0.46 -15.95 -16.15
CA ALA A 167 0.79 -16.70 -16.23
C ALA A 167 1.74 -16.43 -15.06
N THR A 168 1.73 -15.20 -14.49
CA THR A 168 2.76 -14.78 -13.52
C THR A 168 2.28 -14.85 -12.06
N LEU A 169 0.97 -14.71 -11.81
CA LEU A 169 0.39 -14.71 -10.47
C LEU A 169 -0.63 -15.84 -10.26
N GLY A 170 -1.48 -16.09 -11.26
CA GLY A 170 -2.64 -16.95 -11.11
C GLY A 170 -3.68 -16.35 -10.15
N ASP A 171 -4.47 -17.20 -9.48
CA ASP A 171 -5.50 -16.75 -8.56
C ASP A 171 -4.89 -16.18 -7.28
N PHE A 172 -5.28 -14.99 -6.90
CA PHE A 172 -4.71 -14.26 -5.76
C PHE A 172 -5.67 -14.16 -4.56
N PRO A 173 -5.15 -14.08 -3.32
CA PRO A 173 -5.98 -14.04 -2.12
C PRO A 173 -6.70 -12.69 -1.98
N LEU A 174 -7.98 -12.74 -1.58
CA LEU A 174 -8.85 -11.60 -1.33
C LEU A 174 -9.11 -11.36 0.16
N ALA A 175 -9.37 -12.44 0.91
CA ALA A 175 -9.70 -12.40 2.32
C ALA A 175 -9.26 -13.69 3.02
N ARG A 176 -8.94 -13.60 4.31
CA ARG A 176 -8.49 -14.74 5.13
C ARG A 176 -9.50 -15.17 6.18
N ASP A 177 -10.66 -14.60 6.17
CA ASP A 177 -11.81 -14.98 6.99
C ASP A 177 -13.10 -14.74 6.19
N PRO A 178 -14.25 -15.32 6.60
CA PRO A 178 -15.49 -15.19 5.85
C PRO A 178 -16.00 -13.74 5.77
N ASP A 179 -15.60 -12.91 6.71
CA ASP A 179 -16.10 -11.55 6.92
C ASP A 179 -15.03 -10.48 6.71
N GLY A 180 -13.78 -10.88 6.63
CA GLY A 180 -12.65 -9.98 6.52
C GLY A 180 -12.22 -9.74 5.09
N ALA A 181 -11.32 -8.80 4.94
CA ALA A 181 -10.69 -8.52 3.67
C ALA A 181 -9.17 -8.55 3.81
N GLY A 182 -8.49 -9.11 2.84
CA GLY A 182 -7.05 -8.92 2.68
C GLY A 182 -6.78 -7.56 2.04
N TYR A 183 -5.52 -7.14 2.14
CA TYR A 183 -5.06 -5.83 1.64
C TYR A 183 -5.57 -5.52 0.22
N THR A 184 -5.42 -6.44 -0.72
CA THR A 184 -5.76 -6.21 -2.13
C THR A 184 -7.24 -5.87 -2.32
N LEU A 185 -8.15 -6.60 -1.63
CA LEU A 185 -9.58 -6.33 -1.71
C LEU A 185 -9.95 -5.03 -1.00
N ALA A 186 -9.51 -4.86 0.24
CA ALA A 186 -9.90 -3.72 1.06
C ALA A 186 -9.39 -2.39 0.48
N ALA A 187 -8.11 -2.32 0.11
CA ALA A 187 -7.55 -1.12 -0.48
C ALA A 187 -8.26 -0.73 -1.79
N THR A 188 -8.56 -1.72 -2.66
CA THR A 188 -9.28 -1.45 -3.91
C THR A 188 -10.71 -0.99 -3.66
N ALA A 189 -11.43 -1.70 -2.79
CA ALA A 189 -12.82 -1.37 -2.48
C ALA A 189 -12.95 0.04 -1.90
N ASP A 190 -12.04 0.40 -0.99
CA ASP A 190 -12.00 1.71 -0.37
C ASP A 190 -11.61 2.81 -1.35
N ASP A 191 -10.55 2.63 -2.15
CA ASP A 191 -10.14 3.63 -3.14
C ASP A 191 -11.28 3.95 -4.10
N LEU A 192 -12.06 2.95 -4.52
CA LEU A 192 -13.22 3.13 -5.39
C LEU A 192 -14.42 3.79 -4.69
N ASP A 193 -14.73 3.40 -3.46
CA ASP A 193 -15.87 3.91 -2.71
C ASP A 193 -15.64 5.35 -2.23
N MET A 194 -14.41 5.66 -1.81
CA MET A 194 -13.98 6.98 -1.37
C MET A 194 -13.71 7.95 -2.53
N GLY A 195 -13.79 7.49 -3.78
CA GLY A 195 -13.57 8.31 -4.96
C GLY A 195 -12.14 8.76 -5.16
N VAL A 196 -11.16 7.95 -4.67
CA VAL A 196 -9.73 8.20 -4.91
C VAL A 196 -9.46 8.23 -6.41
N THR A 197 -8.84 9.30 -6.90
CA THR A 197 -8.57 9.50 -8.32
C THR A 197 -7.16 9.07 -8.70
N GLU A 198 -6.20 9.17 -7.78
CA GLU A 198 -4.81 8.74 -7.98
C GLU A 198 -4.24 8.08 -6.71
N VAL A 199 -3.63 6.93 -6.88
CA VAL A 199 -2.96 6.16 -5.83
C VAL A 199 -1.47 6.43 -5.88
N VAL A 200 -0.96 7.34 -5.03
CA VAL A 200 0.48 7.56 -4.84
C VAL A 200 0.98 6.66 -3.71
N ARG A 201 1.99 5.82 -3.98
CA ARG A 201 2.57 4.89 -3.00
C ARG A 201 3.98 4.44 -3.37
N GLY A 202 4.64 3.67 -2.53
CA GLY A 202 5.96 3.11 -2.82
C GLY A 202 5.97 2.10 -3.97
N ASP A 203 7.06 2.04 -4.72
CA ASP A 203 7.23 1.17 -5.89
C ASP A 203 7.29 -0.32 -5.54
N ASP A 204 7.50 -0.68 -4.29
CA ASP A 204 7.38 -2.05 -3.79
C ASP A 204 5.95 -2.61 -3.88
N LEU A 205 4.95 -1.73 -4.04
CA LEU A 205 3.55 -2.10 -4.22
C LEU A 205 3.11 -2.12 -5.70
N LEU A 206 4.00 -1.83 -6.64
CA LEU A 206 3.70 -1.91 -8.08
C LEU A 206 3.13 -3.29 -8.49
N PRO A 207 3.67 -4.44 -8.00
CA PRO A 207 3.10 -5.76 -8.31
C PRO A 207 1.70 -6.02 -7.75
N ALA A 208 1.20 -5.21 -6.81
CA ALA A 208 -0.15 -5.33 -6.29
C ALA A 208 -1.20 -4.63 -7.18
N THR A 209 -0.78 -3.80 -8.12
CA THR A 209 -1.67 -2.99 -8.97
C THR A 209 -2.51 -3.80 -9.95
N PRO A 210 -1.95 -4.75 -10.73
CA PRO A 210 -2.76 -5.56 -11.64
C PRO A 210 -3.90 -6.33 -10.95
N PRO A 211 -3.70 -7.01 -9.82
CA PRO A 211 -4.80 -7.57 -9.01
C PRO A 211 -5.88 -6.57 -8.62
N GLN A 212 -5.50 -5.36 -8.20
CA GLN A 212 -6.45 -4.30 -7.83
C GLN A 212 -7.26 -3.81 -9.03
N ILE A 213 -6.62 -3.66 -10.19
CA ILE A 213 -7.31 -3.32 -11.45
C ILE A 213 -8.32 -4.41 -11.82
N LEU A 214 -7.98 -5.69 -11.67
CA LEU A 214 -8.90 -6.80 -11.95
C LEU A 214 -10.11 -6.78 -11.01
N ILE A 215 -9.93 -6.51 -9.73
CA ILE A 215 -11.04 -6.36 -8.78
C ILE A 215 -11.94 -5.19 -9.20
N ALA A 216 -11.38 -4.02 -9.51
CA ALA A 216 -12.16 -2.86 -9.94
C ALA A 216 -13.02 -3.18 -11.17
N ARG A 217 -12.42 -3.76 -12.19
CA ARG A 217 -13.11 -4.17 -13.43
C ARG A 217 -14.19 -5.23 -13.16
N ALA A 218 -13.91 -6.21 -12.30
CA ALA A 218 -14.86 -7.27 -11.97
C ALA A 218 -16.13 -6.76 -11.28
N ILE A 219 -16.04 -5.63 -10.55
CA ILE A 219 -17.21 -4.98 -9.95
C ILE A 219 -17.78 -3.84 -10.81
N GLY A 220 -17.33 -3.73 -12.07
CA GLY A 220 -17.85 -2.74 -13.02
C GLY A 220 -17.42 -1.29 -12.73
N ARG A 221 -16.23 -1.09 -12.13
CA ARG A 221 -15.69 0.24 -11.80
C ARG A 221 -14.37 0.47 -12.53
N GLU A 222 -14.13 1.73 -12.92
CA GLU A 222 -12.82 2.14 -13.43
C GLU A 222 -11.84 2.28 -12.28
N PRO A 223 -10.60 1.71 -12.38
CA PRO A 223 -9.58 1.89 -11.38
C PRO A 223 -9.09 3.34 -11.33
N PRO A 224 -8.56 3.82 -10.19
CA PRO A 224 -7.84 5.08 -10.12
C PRO A 224 -6.57 5.04 -11.00
N SER A 225 -5.98 6.21 -11.29
CA SER A 225 -4.62 6.28 -11.79
C SER A 225 -3.60 5.90 -10.70
N TYR A 226 -2.37 5.56 -11.11
CA TYR A 226 -1.34 5.09 -10.19
C TYR A 226 -0.05 5.91 -10.35
N CYS A 227 0.67 6.08 -9.25
CA CYS A 227 1.97 6.72 -9.19
C CYS A 227 2.84 5.99 -8.16
N HIS A 228 3.75 5.13 -8.60
CA HIS A 228 4.65 4.36 -7.75
C HIS A 228 6.00 5.06 -7.65
N VAL A 229 6.27 5.66 -6.49
CA VAL A 229 7.49 6.44 -6.26
C VAL A 229 8.58 5.61 -5.59
N PRO A 230 9.87 5.88 -5.90
CA PRO A 230 10.99 5.15 -5.35
C PRO A 230 11.06 5.23 -3.82
N LEU A 231 11.43 4.11 -3.22
CA LEU A 231 11.53 3.97 -1.76
C LEU A 231 12.75 4.67 -1.17
N VAL A 232 12.72 4.81 0.14
CA VAL A 232 13.90 5.03 0.98
C VAL A 232 14.41 3.66 1.44
N VAL A 233 15.69 3.39 1.20
CA VAL A 233 16.31 2.10 1.47
C VAL A 233 17.57 2.25 2.32
N GLY A 234 17.99 1.17 2.96
CA GLY A 234 19.29 1.10 3.62
C GLY A 234 20.44 0.92 2.64
N PRO A 235 21.70 0.88 3.14
CA PRO A 235 22.88 0.63 2.30
C PRO A 235 22.88 -0.72 1.59
N ASP A 236 22.08 -1.66 2.09
CA ASP A 236 21.87 -3.00 1.51
C ASP A 236 20.81 -3.02 0.39
N GLY A 237 20.30 -1.86 -0.02
CA GLY A 237 19.25 -1.72 -1.03
C GLY A 237 17.86 -2.21 -0.59
N ARG A 238 17.70 -2.58 0.69
CA ARG A 238 16.43 -3.08 1.23
C ARG A 238 15.66 -1.97 1.96
N ARG A 239 14.33 -2.11 2.02
CA ARG A 239 13.49 -1.19 2.81
C ARG A 239 14.06 -0.96 4.19
N LEU A 240 13.91 0.26 4.70
CA LEU A 240 14.35 0.63 6.04
C LEU A 240 13.77 -0.34 7.08
N ALA A 241 14.66 -0.80 7.97
CA ALA A 241 14.34 -1.68 9.06
C ALA A 241 15.23 -1.34 10.26
N LYS A 242 14.96 -1.89 11.44
CA LYS A 242 15.69 -1.62 12.68
C LYS A 242 17.22 -1.79 12.57
N ARG A 243 17.70 -2.65 11.65
CA ARG A 243 19.15 -2.85 11.40
C ARG A 243 19.84 -1.63 10.78
N HIS A 244 19.07 -0.69 10.20
CA HIS A 244 19.59 0.55 9.58
C HIS A 244 19.56 1.74 10.54
N GLY A 245 19.41 1.50 11.85
CA GLY A 245 19.24 2.51 12.88
C GLY A 245 17.78 2.90 13.12
N ASP A 246 17.58 3.81 14.05
CA ASP A 246 16.24 4.24 14.43
C ASP A 246 15.76 5.42 13.57
N THR A 247 15.11 5.09 12.46
CA THR A 247 14.53 6.06 11.52
C THR A 247 13.08 6.42 11.84
N ARG A 248 12.57 6.05 13.02
CA ARG A 248 11.20 6.36 13.46
C ARG A 248 11.03 7.85 13.73
N ILE A 249 9.89 8.38 13.29
CA ILE A 249 9.56 9.80 13.53
C ILE A 249 9.52 10.13 15.01
N ALA A 250 8.88 9.28 15.82
CA ALA A 250 8.84 9.45 17.27
C ALA A 250 10.24 9.52 17.93
N ALA A 251 11.24 8.82 17.39
CA ALA A 251 12.60 8.86 17.91
C ALA A 251 13.28 10.22 17.61
N PHE A 252 13.11 10.74 16.41
CA PHE A 252 13.62 12.08 16.07
C PHE A 252 12.95 13.17 16.89
N ARG A 253 11.63 13.09 17.06
CA ARG A 253 10.87 14.01 17.91
C ARG A 253 11.37 13.98 19.36
N ALA A 254 11.61 12.78 19.92
CA ALA A 254 12.16 12.63 21.28
C ALA A 254 13.60 13.16 21.41
N ALA A 255 14.39 13.14 20.33
CA ALA A 255 15.72 13.71 20.26
C ALA A 255 15.73 15.25 20.04
N GLY A 256 14.55 15.90 20.00
CA GLY A 256 14.43 17.35 19.82
C GLY A 256 14.58 17.83 18.37
N VAL A 257 14.53 16.94 17.39
CA VAL A 257 14.51 17.32 15.96
C VAL A 257 13.18 17.99 15.66
N SER A 258 13.20 19.15 15.01
CA SER A 258 11.96 19.85 14.65
C SER A 258 11.27 19.20 13.44
N PRO A 259 9.94 19.35 13.29
CA PRO A 259 9.22 18.84 12.13
C PRO A 259 9.73 19.44 10.81
N GLU A 260 10.08 20.75 10.82
CA GLU A 260 10.60 21.43 9.63
C GLU A 260 11.95 20.84 9.18
N LYS A 261 12.79 20.37 10.11
CA LYS A 261 14.04 19.69 9.77
C LYS A 261 13.80 18.36 9.11
N VAL A 262 12.81 17.60 9.58
CA VAL A 262 12.40 16.33 8.94
C VAL A 262 11.83 16.59 7.54
N ILE A 263 10.97 17.59 7.39
CA ILE A 263 10.37 17.97 6.09
C ILE A 263 11.44 18.53 5.14
N GLY A 264 12.44 19.28 5.64
CA GLY A 264 13.58 19.75 4.84
C GLY A 264 14.37 18.60 4.22
N TRP A 265 14.67 17.57 5.00
CA TRP A 265 15.29 16.34 4.49
C TRP A 265 14.42 15.64 3.42
N ILE A 266 13.10 15.59 3.64
CA ILE A 266 12.17 15.04 2.65
C ILE A 266 12.19 15.87 1.37
N ALA A 267 12.13 17.21 1.47
CA ALA A 267 12.19 18.11 0.33
C ALA A 267 13.48 17.91 -0.49
N TYR A 268 14.63 17.84 0.17
CA TYR A 268 15.90 17.56 -0.46
C TYR A 268 15.89 16.21 -1.20
N THR A 269 15.47 15.14 -0.54
CA THR A 269 15.42 13.79 -1.14
C THR A 269 14.36 13.63 -2.24
N CYS A 270 13.41 14.56 -2.32
CA CYS A 270 12.42 14.66 -3.39
C CYS A 270 12.86 15.59 -4.53
N GLY A 271 14.06 16.19 -4.47
CA GLY A 271 14.53 17.14 -5.47
C GLY A 271 13.78 18.49 -5.48
N LEU A 272 13.04 18.78 -4.41
CA LEU A 272 12.27 20.04 -4.25
C LEU A 272 13.10 21.16 -3.62
N SER A 273 14.28 20.84 -3.08
CA SER A 273 15.24 21.76 -2.49
C SER A 273 16.66 21.33 -2.85
N ALA A 274 17.59 22.29 -2.94
CA ALA A 274 19.02 22.03 -3.18
C ALA A 274 19.75 21.49 -1.94
N ASP A 275 19.16 21.66 -0.77
CA ASP A 275 19.68 21.25 0.54
C ASP A 275 18.53 20.85 1.48
N ASP A 276 18.87 20.41 2.69
CA ASP A 276 17.93 19.94 3.72
C ASP A 276 17.54 21.00 4.76
N TYR A 277 17.57 22.29 4.37
CA TYR A 277 17.15 23.36 5.28
C TYR A 277 15.73 23.14 5.81
N PRO A 278 15.50 23.51 7.09
CA PRO A 278 14.18 23.40 7.70
C PRO A 278 13.12 24.17 6.90
N VAL A 279 12.03 23.47 6.54
CA VAL A 279 10.90 24.02 5.78
C VAL A 279 9.61 23.35 6.22
N SER A 280 8.50 24.08 6.24
CA SER A 280 7.18 23.46 6.53
C SER A 280 6.65 22.69 5.32
N LEU A 281 5.82 21.67 5.59
CA LEU A 281 5.19 20.90 4.51
C LEU A 281 4.31 21.81 3.62
N ALA A 282 3.62 22.77 4.22
CA ALA A 282 2.76 23.72 3.52
C ALA A 282 3.53 24.63 2.53
N ASP A 283 4.75 25.05 2.87
CA ASP A 283 5.58 25.90 2.01
C ASP A 283 6.07 25.17 0.76
N LEU A 284 6.01 23.85 0.74
CA LEU A 284 6.40 23.03 -0.40
C LEU A 284 5.28 22.90 -1.44
N VAL A 285 4.03 23.18 -1.12
CA VAL A 285 2.88 22.99 -2.02
C VAL A 285 3.07 23.73 -3.34
N GLY A 286 3.46 25.00 -3.28
CA GLY A 286 3.68 25.83 -4.48
C GLY A 286 4.95 25.47 -5.28
N ARG A 287 5.82 24.64 -4.73
CA ARG A 287 7.08 24.20 -5.35
C ARG A 287 7.03 22.75 -5.82
N PHE A 288 5.95 22.03 -5.49
CA PHE A 288 5.85 20.61 -5.79
C PHE A 288 5.80 20.35 -7.29
N SER A 289 6.66 19.45 -7.74
CA SER A 289 6.65 18.90 -9.09
C SER A 289 6.95 17.40 -9.02
N LEU A 290 6.05 16.58 -9.56
CA LEU A 290 6.28 15.14 -9.65
C LEU A 290 7.53 14.82 -10.49
N ALA A 291 7.81 15.63 -11.52
CA ALA A 291 8.98 15.47 -12.38
C ALA A 291 10.32 15.82 -11.69
N ALA A 292 10.30 16.49 -10.53
CA ALA A 292 11.51 16.76 -9.75
C ALA A 292 11.98 15.57 -8.92
N ILE A 293 11.07 14.61 -8.64
CA ILE A 293 11.37 13.46 -7.80
C ILE A 293 12.37 12.54 -8.51
N PRO A 294 13.53 12.20 -7.88
CA PRO A 294 14.48 11.26 -8.48
C PRO A 294 13.88 9.88 -8.78
N HIS A 295 14.21 9.31 -9.93
CA HIS A 295 13.75 7.98 -10.35
C HIS A 295 14.50 6.81 -9.67
N THR A 296 15.38 7.12 -8.72
CA THR A 296 16.15 6.13 -7.98
C THR A 296 15.78 6.13 -6.51
N ALA A 297 15.91 4.97 -5.86
CA ALA A 297 15.71 4.87 -4.42
C ALA A 297 16.66 5.80 -3.67
N VAL A 298 16.18 6.39 -2.58
CA VAL A 298 17.01 7.20 -1.66
C VAL A 298 17.73 6.25 -0.71
N VAL A 299 19.05 6.24 -0.76
CA VAL A 299 19.86 5.38 0.12
C VAL A 299 20.25 6.16 1.38
N ILE A 300 19.86 5.66 2.56
CA ILE A 300 20.32 6.19 3.85
C ILE A 300 21.53 5.39 4.29
N SER A 301 22.72 5.99 4.21
CA SER A 301 23.98 5.38 4.68
C SER A 301 24.32 5.73 6.13
N SER A 302 23.80 6.85 6.64
CA SER A 302 23.88 7.28 8.04
C SER A 302 22.57 7.91 8.46
N LEU A 303 22.27 7.88 9.78
CA LEU A 303 21.04 8.52 10.28
C LEU A 303 21.07 10.02 9.96
N PRO A 304 20.06 10.56 9.24
CA PRO A 304 19.91 12.00 9.14
C PRO A 304 19.61 12.57 10.53
N PHE A 305 20.07 13.73 10.84
CA PHE A 305 19.88 14.44 12.12
C PHE A 305 20.68 13.89 13.32
N ALA A 306 21.66 12.99 13.12
CA ALA A 306 22.58 12.53 14.17
C ALA A 306 23.69 13.57 14.44
#